data_095b285850e469369523a19b3827e278
#
_entry.id   095b285850e469369523a19b3827e278
#
_cell.length_a   1.000
_cell.length_b   1.000
_cell.length_c   1.000
_cell.angle_alpha   90.00
_cell.angle_beta   90.00
_cell.angle_gamma   90.00
#
_symmetry.space_group_name_H-M   'P 1'
#
loop_
_entity.id
_entity.type
_entity.pdbx_description
1 polymer ?
#
loop_
_entity_poly.entity_id
_entity_poly.type
_entity_poly.pdbx_seq_one_letter_code
_entity_poly.pdbx_strand_id
1 'polypeptide(L)'
;MKHTDIIEDARYSFAEMNSSLQNHFNNINQEEPADIKLANEYYKWATLKTNLIMNEKNFQIPFSALPNTIKNSSFQWLHTDKQSVISQYYQYNRLTDKYIISVKKSIVPQADIKLIMRSLILVRKTVIWVEFGYKIGTEFGGRHPAIILKNLKDSLIVIPLSSQMPKTLDYNIKVDKVYGFPEMPRWANVTRITQINLSRVHFEKFGDVKPDVLKEIGQKLISCGIIPA
;
A
#
# COMPACT_ATOMS: atom_id res chain seq x y z
N MET A 1 -0.39 -28.81 -22.03
CA MET A 1 0.67 -29.04 -21.04
C MET A 1 0.08 -29.91 -19.96
N LYS A 2 0.67 -31.06 -19.67
CA LYS A 2 0.19 -31.97 -18.63
C LYS A 2 0.53 -31.42 -17.26
N HIS A 3 -0.27 -31.73 -16.24
CA HIS A 3 -0.06 -31.23 -14.87
C HIS A 3 1.33 -31.59 -14.32
N THR A 4 1.87 -32.73 -14.72
CA THR A 4 3.24 -33.19 -14.42
C THR A 4 4.30 -32.24 -14.97
N ASP A 5 4.15 -31.75 -16.20
CA ASP A 5 5.10 -30.85 -16.86
C ASP A 5 5.22 -29.52 -16.10
N ILE A 6 4.09 -28.99 -15.59
CA ILE A 6 4.06 -27.75 -14.79
C ILE A 6 4.79 -27.93 -13.46
N ILE A 7 4.65 -29.08 -12.82
CA ILE A 7 5.33 -29.36 -11.54
C ILE A 7 6.85 -29.48 -11.76
N GLU A 8 7.28 -30.12 -12.84
CA GLU A 8 8.71 -30.25 -13.17
C GLU A 8 9.33 -28.90 -13.50
N ASP A 9 8.66 -28.07 -14.30
CA ASP A 9 9.11 -26.71 -14.60
C ASP A 9 9.22 -25.86 -13.33
N ALA A 10 8.25 -25.96 -12.42
CA ALA A 10 8.30 -25.25 -11.15
C ALA A 10 9.46 -25.70 -10.26
N ARG A 11 9.75 -27.01 -10.24
CA ARG A 11 10.90 -27.55 -9.50
C ARG A 11 12.23 -27.10 -10.08
N TYR A 12 12.34 -27.09 -11.40
CA TYR A 12 13.52 -26.62 -12.11
C TYR A 12 13.78 -25.13 -11.81
N SER A 13 12.76 -24.29 -11.99
CA SER A 13 12.86 -22.85 -11.71
C SER A 13 13.22 -22.55 -10.25
N PHE A 14 12.70 -23.35 -9.30
CA PHE A 14 13.07 -23.24 -7.89
C PHE A 14 14.54 -23.61 -7.65
N ALA A 15 15.01 -24.68 -8.29
CA ALA A 15 16.42 -25.11 -8.17
C ALA A 15 17.38 -24.07 -8.76
N GLU A 16 17.05 -23.49 -9.93
CA GLU A 16 17.82 -22.39 -10.53
C GLU A 16 17.89 -21.16 -9.62
N MET A 17 16.73 -20.73 -9.10
CA MET A 17 16.66 -19.60 -8.17
C MET A 17 17.52 -19.85 -6.94
N ASN A 18 17.43 -21.02 -6.34
CA ASN A 18 18.20 -21.39 -5.15
C ASN A 18 19.71 -21.43 -5.42
N SER A 19 20.12 -21.99 -6.57
CA SER A 19 21.52 -22.00 -7.02
C SER A 19 22.05 -20.57 -7.23
N SER A 20 21.27 -19.71 -7.88
CA SER A 20 21.63 -18.30 -8.11
C SER A 20 21.79 -17.54 -6.80
N LEU A 21 20.86 -17.74 -5.84
CA LEU A 21 20.95 -17.13 -4.51
C LEU A 21 22.18 -17.60 -3.75
N GLN A 22 22.52 -18.88 -3.83
CA GLN A 22 23.68 -19.45 -3.18
C GLN A 22 25.00 -18.96 -3.79
N ASN A 23 25.04 -18.87 -5.11
CA ASN A 23 26.20 -18.32 -5.82
C ASN A 23 26.38 -16.83 -5.47
N HIS A 24 25.30 -16.06 -5.41
CA HIS A 24 25.36 -14.66 -5.00
C HIS A 24 25.87 -14.55 -3.56
N PHE A 25 25.37 -15.35 -2.63
CA PHE A 25 25.83 -15.37 -1.25
C PHE A 25 27.32 -15.71 -1.12
N ASN A 26 27.78 -16.70 -1.86
CA ASN A 26 29.20 -17.12 -1.85
C ASN A 26 30.14 -16.07 -2.44
N ASN A 27 29.64 -15.20 -3.34
CA ASN A 27 30.41 -14.16 -4.01
C ASN A 27 30.30 -12.78 -3.34
N ILE A 28 29.51 -12.66 -2.28
CA ILE A 28 29.45 -11.41 -1.50
C ILE A 28 30.79 -11.18 -0.84
N ASN A 29 31.34 -9.99 -0.98
CA ASN A 29 32.51 -9.58 -0.21
C ASN A 29 32.13 -9.46 1.27
N GLN A 30 32.47 -10.48 2.05
CA GLN A 30 32.16 -10.56 3.47
C GLN A 30 32.94 -9.54 4.32
N GLU A 31 33.94 -8.89 3.75
CA GLU A 31 34.71 -7.84 4.41
C GLU A 31 34.04 -6.45 4.26
N GLU A 32 33.07 -6.31 3.32
CA GLU A 32 32.37 -5.06 3.07
C GLU A 32 30.97 -5.05 3.73
N PRO A 33 30.78 -4.34 4.86
CA PRO A 33 29.50 -4.30 5.57
C PRO A 33 28.31 -3.82 4.69
N ALA A 34 28.58 -2.97 3.69
CA ALA A 34 27.58 -2.46 2.77
C ALA A 34 26.99 -3.57 1.89
N ASP A 35 27.84 -4.49 1.39
CA ASP A 35 27.44 -5.59 0.53
C ASP A 35 26.62 -6.63 1.31
N ILE A 36 27.07 -6.95 2.54
CA ILE A 36 26.32 -7.84 3.45
C ILE A 36 24.93 -7.26 3.76
N LYS A 37 24.84 -5.95 4.03
CA LYS A 37 23.57 -5.28 4.30
C LYS A 37 22.64 -5.36 3.09
N LEU A 38 23.15 -5.05 1.90
CA LEU A 38 22.40 -5.08 0.64
C LEU A 38 21.85 -6.48 0.35
N ALA A 39 22.67 -7.51 0.49
CA ALA A 39 22.26 -8.89 0.32
C ALA A 39 21.19 -9.32 1.33
N ASN A 40 21.33 -8.92 2.59
CA ASN A 40 20.35 -9.23 3.63
C ASN A 40 18.99 -8.55 3.35
N GLU A 41 19.00 -7.31 2.87
CA GLU A 41 17.78 -6.61 2.45
C GLU A 41 17.11 -7.32 1.27
N TYR A 42 17.90 -7.79 0.29
CA TYR A 42 17.38 -8.56 -0.83
C TYR A 42 16.77 -9.90 -0.40
N TYR A 43 17.46 -10.69 0.43
CA TYR A 43 16.94 -11.98 0.89
C TYR A 43 15.67 -11.84 1.72
N LYS A 44 15.60 -10.83 2.59
CA LYS A 44 14.36 -10.50 3.33
C LYS A 44 13.21 -10.17 2.39
N TRP A 45 13.52 -9.39 1.34
CA TRP A 45 12.51 -9.07 0.34
C TRP A 45 12.08 -10.30 -0.48
N ALA A 46 13.01 -11.13 -0.93
CA ALA A 46 12.69 -12.35 -1.67
C ALA A 46 11.79 -13.28 -0.85
N THR A 47 12.07 -13.45 0.45
CA THR A 47 11.24 -14.21 1.38
C THR A 47 9.85 -13.59 1.51
N LEU A 48 9.76 -12.28 1.72
CA LEU A 48 8.48 -11.57 1.81
C LEU A 48 7.68 -11.71 0.52
N LYS A 49 8.30 -11.51 -0.64
CA LYS A 49 7.67 -11.64 -1.95
C LYS A 49 7.10 -13.04 -2.16
N THR A 50 7.86 -14.08 -1.83
CA THR A 50 7.40 -15.46 -1.89
C THR A 50 6.17 -15.67 -1.00
N ASN A 51 6.21 -15.21 0.24
CA ASN A 51 5.07 -15.30 1.15
C ASN A 51 3.82 -14.55 0.63
N LEU A 52 4.00 -13.37 0.05
CA LEU A 52 2.90 -12.61 -0.54
C LEU A 52 2.26 -13.36 -1.72
N ILE A 53 3.07 -13.96 -2.59
CA ILE A 53 2.59 -14.74 -3.75
C ILE A 53 1.84 -16.00 -3.27
N MET A 54 2.45 -16.76 -2.36
CA MET A 54 1.87 -18.01 -1.86
C MET A 54 0.54 -17.80 -1.11
N ASN A 55 0.40 -16.66 -0.46
CA ASN A 55 -0.79 -16.32 0.34
C ASN A 55 -1.77 -15.38 -0.38
N GLU A 56 -1.54 -15.00 -1.63
CA GLU A 56 -2.36 -14.02 -2.35
C GLU A 56 -3.84 -14.42 -2.38
N LYS A 57 -4.14 -15.68 -2.71
CA LYS A 57 -5.51 -16.21 -2.76
C LYS A 57 -6.22 -16.19 -1.41
N ASN A 58 -5.46 -16.30 -0.32
CA ASN A 58 -5.95 -16.34 1.05
C ASN A 58 -5.82 -15.00 1.77
N PHE A 59 -5.41 -13.94 1.05
CA PHE A 59 -5.23 -12.63 1.65
C PHE A 59 -6.53 -12.11 2.27
N GLN A 60 -6.44 -11.75 3.54
CA GLN A 60 -7.53 -11.15 4.31
C GLN A 60 -7.08 -9.80 4.88
N ILE A 61 -7.97 -8.82 4.79
CA ILE A 61 -7.75 -7.56 5.50
C ILE A 61 -7.95 -7.85 7.00
N PRO A 62 -6.99 -7.47 7.86
CA PRO A 62 -7.14 -7.68 9.29
C PRO A 62 -8.41 -7.00 9.83
N PHE A 63 -9.21 -7.70 10.61
CA PHE A 63 -10.41 -7.12 11.22
C PHE A 63 -10.07 -5.91 12.13
N SER A 64 -8.85 -5.86 12.70
CA SER A 64 -8.35 -4.73 13.47
C SER A 64 -8.26 -3.43 12.66
N ALA A 65 -8.16 -3.52 11.32
CA ALA A 65 -8.13 -2.38 10.41
C ALA A 65 -9.47 -1.64 10.30
N LEU A 66 -10.59 -2.30 10.66
CA LEU A 66 -11.89 -1.64 10.66
C LEU A 66 -11.88 -0.43 11.60
N PRO A 67 -12.35 0.75 11.13
CA PRO A 67 -12.43 1.94 11.96
C PRO A 67 -13.38 1.73 13.14
N ASN A 68 -13.04 2.26 14.31
CA ASN A 68 -13.95 2.25 15.45
C ASN A 68 -15.14 3.20 15.24
N THR A 69 -14.93 4.25 14.46
CA THR A 69 -15.93 5.26 14.16
C THR A 69 -15.88 5.71 12.72
N ILE A 70 -17.05 6.04 12.16
CA ILE A 70 -17.23 6.59 10.81
C ILE A 70 -17.94 7.94 10.98
N LYS A 71 -17.42 9.00 10.34
CA LYS A 71 -18.10 10.30 10.32
C LYS A 71 -19.43 10.19 9.58
N ASN A 72 -20.47 10.82 10.12
CA ASN A 72 -21.79 10.84 9.50
C ASN A 72 -21.74 11.38 8.07
N SER A 73 -21.02 12.49 7.85
CA SER A 73 -20.81 13.04 6.51
C SER A 73 -20.22 12.03 5.52
N SER A 74 -19.24 11.21 5.95
CA SER A 74 -18.65 10.18 5.08
C SER A 74 -19.63 9.05 4.79
N PHE A 75 -20.45 8.68 5.76
CA PHE A 75 -21.48 7.65 5.60
C PHE A 75 -22.59 8.08 4.64
N GLN A 76 -23.06 9.31 4.76
CA GLN A 76 -24.15 9.86 3.90
C GLN A 76 -23.74 9.94 2.42
N TRP A 77 -22.45 10.05 2.10
CA TRP A 77 -21.97 10.06 0.72
C TRP A 77 -21.93 8.66 0.07
N LEU A 78 -22.17 7.61 0.83
CA LEU A 78 -22.16 6.24 0.29
C LEU A 78 -23.47 5.94 -0.43
N HIS A 79 -23.38 5.12 -1.46
CA HIS A 79 -24.55 4.53 -2.11
C HIS A 79 -25.35 3.67 -1.12
N THR A 80 -26.68 3.62 -1.27
CA THR A 80 -27.62 2.96 -0.36
C THR A 80 -27.25 1.50 -0.04
N ASP A 81 -26.79 0.75 -1.03
CA ASP A 81 -26.38 -0.66 -0.86
C ASP A 81 -25.23 -0.79 0.15
N LYS A 82 -24.25 0.15 0.08
CA LYS A 82 -23.11 0.17 1.00
C LYS A 82 -23.52 0.61 2.39
N GLN A 83 -24.44 1.61 2.47
CA GLN A 83 -25.01 2.04 3.75
C GLN A 83 -25.73 0.88 4.44
N SER A 84 -26.52 0.10 3.69
CA SER A 84 -27.23 -1.07 4.21
C SER A 84 -26.30 -2.11 4.83
N VAL A 85 -25.17 -2.44 4.18
CA VAL A 85 -24.18 -3.37 4.73
C VAL A 85 -23.51 -2.79 5.97
N ILE A 86 -23.06 -1.52 5.91
CA ILE A 86 -22.32 -0.90 7.01
C ILE A 86 -23.19 -0.72 8.25
N SER A 87 -24.49 -0.41 8.09
CA SER A 87 -25.45 -0.26 9.18
C SER A 87 -25.67 -1.54 9.99
N GLN A 88 -25.32 -2.69 9.47
CA GLN A 88 -25.37 -3.95 10.23
C GLN A 88 -24.29 -4.00 11.33
N TYR A 89 -23.22 -3.26 11.17
CA TYR A 89 -22.04 -3.29 12.06
C TYR A 89 -21.83 -1.99 12.81
N TYR A 90 -22.42 -0.87 12.38
CA TYR A 90 -22.22 0.45 12.93
C TYR A 90 -23.53 1.10 13.29
N GLN A 91 -23.62 1.66 14.50
CA GLN A 91 -24.79 2.41 14.99
C GLN A 91 -24.49 3.89 15.06
N TYR A 92 -25.46 4.71 14.66
CA TYR A 92 -25.34 6.16 14.71
C TYR A 92 -25.45 6.66 16.14
N ASN A 93 -24.48 7.47 16.55
CA ASN A 93 -24.44 8.15 17.83
C ASN A 93 -24.69 9.66 17.60
N ARG A 94 -25.85 10.14 18.05
CA ARG A 94 -26.27 11.55 17.88
C ARG A 94 -25.36 12.53 18.60
N LEU A 95 -24.79 12.17 19.76
CA LEU A 95 -23.96 13.07 20.57
C LEU A 95 -22.61 13.38 19.89
N THR A 96 -22.09 12.44 19.15
CA THR A 96 -20.78 12.56 18.49
C THR A 96 -20.87 12.82 17.00
N ASP A 97 -22.06 12.75 16.41
CA ASP A 97 -22.31 12.79 14.96
C ASP A 97 -21.48 11.76 14.19
N LYS A 98 -21.38 10.53 14.73
CA LYS A 98 -20.60 9.44 14.17
C LYS A 98 -21.35 8.14 14.24
N TYR A 99 -21.02 7.23 13.32
CA TYR A 99 -21.35 5.82 13.43
C TYR A 99 -20.25 5.12 14.23
N ILE A 100 -20.65 4.37 15.26
CA ILE A 100 -19.73 3.64 16.15
C ILE A 100 -19.92 2.16 15.89
N ILE A 101 -18.83 1.39 15.81
CA ILE A 101 -18.92 -0.04 15.63
C ILE A 101 -19.63 -0.67 16.85
N SER A 102 -20.68 -1.44 16.60
CA SER A 102 -21.57 -2.02 17.63
C SER A 102 -21.38 -3.52 17.81
N VAL A 103 -20.50 -4.12 17.03
CA VAL A 103 -20.21 -5.56 17.08
C VAL A 103 -18.73 -5.82 17.29
N LYS A 104 -18.37 -7.05 17.70
CA LYS A 104 -16.97 -7.47 17.71
C LYS A 104 -16.44 -7.52 16.27
N LYS A 105 -15.33 -6.82 16.00
CA LYS A 105 -14.75 -6.74 14.65
C LYS A 105 -14.46 -8.10 14.03
N SER A 106 -14.10 -9.09 14.86
CA SER A 106 -13.76 -10.46 14.44
C SER A 106 -14.90 -11.25 13.82
N ILE A 107 -16.15 -10.82 14.02
CA ILE A 107 -17.32 -11.51 13.43
C ILE A 107 -17.74 -10.92 12.09
N VAL A 108 -17.14 -9.79 11.67
CA VAL A 108 -17.47 -9.16 10.39
C VAL A 108 -16.88 -9.98 9.25
N PRO A 109 -17.69 -10.43 8.27
CA PRO A 109 -17.21 -11.22 7.14
C PRO A 109 -16.17 -10.45 6.30
N GLN A 110 -15.19 -11.16 5.73
CA GLN A 110 -14.14 -10.55 4.92
C GLN A 110 -14.66 -9.75 3.71
N ALA A 111 -15.76 -10.18 3.11
CA ALA A 111 -16.41 -9.43 2.02
C ALA A 111 -16.84 -8.05 2.49
N ASP A 112 -17.41 -7.96 3.69
CA ASP A 112 -17.91 -6.70 4.26
C ASP A 112 -16.77 -5.85 4.80
N ILE A 113 -15.72 -6.46 5.38
CA ILE A 113 -14.49 -5.75 5.71
C ILE A 113 -13.91 -5.08 4.46
N LYS A 114 -13.77 -5.83 3.37
CA LYS A 114 -13.29 -5.29 2.09
C LYS A 114 -14.17 -4.14 1.59
N LEU A 115 -15.49 -4.27 1.65
CA LEU A 115 -16.43 -3.24 1.25
C LEU A 115 -16.28 -1.97 2.11
N ILE A 116 -16.26 -2.11 3.43
CA ILE A 116 -16.12 -1.00 4.38
C ILE A 116 -14.79 -0.28 4.15
N MET A 117 -13.68 -1.02 4.11
CA MET A 117 -12.34 -0.46 3.94
C MET A 117 -12.21 0.29 2.61
N ARG A 118 -12.70 -0.27 1.51
CA ARG A 118 -12.68 0.38 0.19
C ARG A 118 -13.56 1.62 0.10
N SER A 119 -14.66 1.62 0.79
CA SER A 119 -15.64 2.70 0.72
C SER A 119 -15.27 3.90 1.59
N LEU A 120 -14.54 3.69 2.69
CA LEU A 120 -14.33 4.70 3.73
C LEU A 120 -12.86 4.99 4.04
N ILE A 121 -11.99 4.00 3.90
CA ILE A 121 -10.59 4.11 4.32
C ILE A 121 -9.65 4.13 3.11
N LEU A 122 -9.76 3.15 2.20
CA LEU A 122 -8.88 3.05 1.03
C LEU A 122 -9.38 3.93 -0.12
N VAL A 123 -9.61 5.21 0.20
CA VAL A 123 -10.14 6.21 -0.74
C VAL A 123 -9.05 7.16 -1.20
N ARG A 124 -9.32 7.89 -2.28
CA ARG A 124 -8.41 8.94 -2.77
C ARG A 124 -8.05 9.91 -1.65
N LYS A 125 -6.78 10.34 -1.55
CA LYS A 125 -6.15 11.19 -0.53
C LYS A 125 -5.72 10.47 0.77
N THR A 126 -6.21 9.27 1.05
CA THR A 126 -5.73 8.52 2.22
C THR A 126 -4.27 8.15 2.03
N VAL A 127 -3.53 8.22 3.12
CA VAL A 127 -2.12 7.79 3.19
C VAL A 127 -2.05 6.48 3.96
N ILE A 128 -1.37 5.52 3.36
CA ILE A 128 -1.19 4.16 3.89
C ILE A 128 0.30 3.81 3.89
N TRP A 129 0.71 2.88 4.76
CA TRP A 129 2.02 2.25 4.65
C TRP A 129 1.98 1.11 3.63
N VAL A 130 2.98 1.09 2.75
CA VAL A 130 3.09 0.13 1.65
C VAL A 130 4.49 -0.46 1.62
N GLU A 131 4.57 -1.77 1.36
CA GLU A 131 5.82 -2.45 1.05
C GLU A 131 6.06 -2.40 -0.47
N PHE A 132 6.98 -1.53 -0.92
CA PHE A 132 7.32 -1.38 -2.33
C PHE A 132 8.30 -2.45 -2.83
N GLY A 133 9.00 -3.08 -1.92
CA GLY A 133 9.91 -4.15 -2.25
C GLY A 133 11.37 -3.71 -2.32
N TYR A 134 12.19 -4.61 -2.85
CA TYR A 134 13.60 -4.34 -3.06
C TYR A 134 13.78 -3.41 -4.27
N LYS A 135 14.61 -2.40 -4.12
CA LYS A 135 14.93 -1.44 -5.19
C LYS A 135 16.12 -1.92 -6.03
N ILE A 136 16.07 -1.69 -7.32
CA ILE A 136 17.20 -1.86 -8.23
C ILE A 136 17.64 -0.47 -8.70
N GLY A 137 18.88 -0.10 -8.45
CA GLY A 137 19.40 1.20 -8.83
C GLY A 137 18.64 2.37 -8.19
N THR A 138 17.98 3.20 -9.02
CA THR A 138 17.24 4.39 -8.60
C THR A 138 15.77 4.14 -8.28
N GLU A 139 15.30 2.89 -8.38
CA GLU A 139 13.91 2.54 -8.05
C GLU A 139 13.58 2.86 -6.61
N PHE A 140 12.28 3.02 -6.37
CA PHE A 140 11.76 3.24 -5.03
C PHE A 140 11.46 1.90 -4.37
N GLY A 141 12.01 1.65 -3.20
CA GLY A 141 11.84 0.36 -2.52
C GLY A 141 11.71 0.50 -1.00
N GLY A 142 11.41 -0.62 -0.33
CA GLY A 142 11.20 -0.71 1.10
C GLY A 142 9.81 -0.28 1.54
N ARG A 143 9.63 -0.15 2.85
CA ARG A 143 8.36 0.25 3.47
C ARG A 143 8.26 1.77 3.55
N HIS A 144 7.29 2.32 2.85
CA HIS A 144 7.06 3.77 2.82
C HIS A 144 5.58 4.13 2.93
N PRO A 145 5.25 5.34 3.43
CA PRO A 145 3.90 5.87 3.29
C PRO A 145 3.63 6.20 1.82
N ALA A 146 2.38 6.06 1.41
CA ALA A 146 1.94 6.36 0.05
C ALA A 146 0.54 6.96 0.05
N ILE A 147 0.30 7.95 -0.81
CA ILE A 147 -1.02 8.56 -1.03
C ILE A 147 -1.78 7.68 -2.02
N ILE A 148 -3.01 7.31 -1.69
CA ILE A 148 -3.91 6.64 -2.62
C ILE A 148 -4.44 7.66 -3.64
N LEU A 149 -4.19 7.42 -4.92
CA LEU A 149 -4.73 8.19 -6.02
C LEU A 149 -6.02 7.56 -6.55
N LYS A 150 -6.10 6.22 -6.60
CA LYS A 150 -7.29 5.49 -7.04
C LYS A 150 -7.35 4.10 -6.41
N ASN A 151 -8.57 3.65 -6.09
CA ASN A 151 -8.85 2.29 -5.67
C ASN A 151 -9.42 1.50 -6.86
N LEU A 152 -8.81 0.35 -7.19
CA LEU A 152 -9.15 -0.52 -8.32
C LEU A 152 -9.73 -1.88 -7.85
N LYS A 153 -10.34 -1.94 -6.67
CA LYS A 153 -10.84 -3.14 -5.99
C LYS A 153 -9.71 -3.95 -5.29
N ASP A 154 -8.97 -4.78 -6.01
CA ASP A 154 -7.94 -5.66 -5.42
C ASP A 154 -6.54 -5.03 -5.46
N SER A 155 -6.44 -3.84 -6.03
CA SER A 155 -5.21 -3.05 -6.09
C SER A 155 -5.49 -1.56 -5.92
N LEU A 156 -4.43 -0.82 -5.66
CA LEU A 156 -4.46 0.63 -5.50
C LEU A 156 -3.43 1.27 -6.44
N ILE A 157 -3.79 2.40 -7.04
CA ILE A 157 -2.80 3.30 -7.64
C ILE A 157 -2.35 4.26 -6.56
N VAL A 158 -1.06 4.30 -6.30
CA VAL A 158 -0.47 5.08 -5.21
C VAL A 158 0.74 5.89 -5.69
N ILE A 159 1.04 6.96 -4.97
CA ILE A 159 2.29 7.70 -5.09
C ILE A 159 3.04 7.61 -3.75
N PRO A 160 4.28 7.06 -3.74
CA PRO A 160 5.05 6.93 -2.51
C PRO A 160 5.54 8.27 -1.99
N LEU A 161 5.69 8.37 -0.67
CA LEU A 161 6.20 9.52 0.04
C LEU A 161 7.58 9.23 0.63
N SER A 162 8.55 10.09 0.33
CA SER A 162 9.89 10.06 0.93
C SER A 162 10.01 11.14 2.01
N SER A 163 10.73 10.86 3.10
CA SER A 163 11.15 11.88 4.07
C SER A 163 12.45 12.58 3.63
N GLN A 164 13.15 12.05 2.65
CA GLN A 164 14.38 12.65 2.11
C GLN A 164 14.04 13.76 1.13
N MET A 165 14.67 14.92 1.32
CA MET A 165 14.55 16.03 0.37
C MET A 165 15.15 15.60 -0.99
N PRO A 166 14.42 15.79 -2.10
CA PRO A 166 14.92 15.45 -3.42
C PRO A 166 16.01 16.45 -3.86
N LYS A 167 16.90 15.98 -4.75
CA LYS A 167 17.95 16.83 -5.34
C LYS A 167 17.37 17.92 -6.26
N THR A 168 16.25 17.64 -6.94
CA THR A 168 15.55 18.58 -7.80
C THR A 168 14.05 18.59 -7.48
N LEU A 169 13.35 19.67 -7.79
CA LEU A 169 11.92 19.81 -7.60
C LEU A 169 11.11 19.54 -8.88
N ASP A 170 11.77 19.17 -9.98
CA ASP A 170 11.14 19.04 -11.30
C ASP A 170 9.97 18.06 -11.30
N TYR A 171 10.13 16.93 -10.62
CA TYR A 171 9.12 15.86 -10.54
C TYR A 171 8.56 15.69 -9.13
N ASN A 172 8.94 16.57 -8.19
CA ASN A 172 8.66 16.39 -6.78
C ASN A 172 7.70 17.46 -6.26
N ILE A 173 6.81 17.04 -5.38
CA ILE A 173 5.87 17.90 -4.66
C ILE A 173 6.14 17.75 -3.19
N LYS A 174 6.22 18.89 -2.47
CA LYS A 174 6.34 18.89 -1.03
C LYS A 174 4.98 18.67 -0.40
N VAL A 175 4.90 17.70 0.49
CA VAL A 175 3.74 17.40 1.33
C VAL A 175 4.09 17.78 2.76
N ASP A 176 3.72 18.99 3.16
CA ASP A 176 4.12 19.55 4.46
C ASP A 176 3.58 18.74 5.63
N LYS A 177 2.33 18.23 5.50
CA LYS A 177 1.66 17.49 6.57
C LYS A 177 0.83 16.33 6.04
N VAL A 178 1.01 15.17 6.65
CA VAL A 178 0.11 14.03 6.56
C VAL A 178 -0.60 13.89 7.90
N TYR A 179 -1.91 14.11 7.91
CA TYR A 179 -2.70 13.98 9.14
C TYR A 179 -2.70 12.54 9.61
N GLY A 180 -2.53 12.30 10.91
CA GLY A 180 -2.44 10.96 11.48
C GLY A 180 -1.05 10.33 11.44
N PHE A 181 -0.05 10.99 10.83
CA PHE A 181 1.35 10.56 10.80
C PHE A 181 2.24 11.53 11.60
N PRO A 182 3.49 11.14 11.94
CA PRO A 182 4.44 12.06 12.55
C PRO A 182 4.64 13.32 11.72
N GLU A 183 4.76 14.46 12.38
CA GLU A 183 4.90 15.75 11.73
C GLU A 183 6.33 15.87 11.16
N MET A 184 6.41 15.80 9.85
CA MET A 184 7.63 15.97 9.06
C MET A 184 7.25 16.26 7.61
N PRO A 185 8.04 17.05 6.90
CA PRO A 185 7.87 17.22 5.45
C PRO A 185 8.12 15.89 4.74
N ARG A 186 7.33 15.64 3.70
CA ARG A 186 7.48 14.50 2.81
C ARG A 186 7.47 14.98 1.36
N TRP A 187 7.97 14.14 0.49
CA TRP A 187 8.11 14.45 -0.92
C TRP A 187 7.45 13.35 -1.74
N ALA A 188 6.53 13.74 -2.62
CA ALA A 188 5.89 12.87 -3.59
C ALA A 188 6.53 13.07 -4.97
N ASN A 189 7.12 12.03 -5.54
CA ASN A 189 7.67 12.09 -6.89
C ASN A 189 6.65 11.52 -7.88
N VAL A 190 6.17 12.35 -8.81
CA VAL A 190 5.12 11.96 -9.76
C VAL A 190 5.54 10.88 -10.76
N THR A 191 6.84 10.69 -10.98
CA THR A 191 7.35 9.60 -11.85
C THR A 191 7.29 8.23 -11.16
N ARG A 192 6.99 8.17 -9.86
CA ARG A 192 6.93 6.95 -9.05
C ARG A 192 5.52 6.46 -8.75
N ILE A 193 4.54 6.98 -9.48
CA ILE A 193 3.16 6.47 -9.40
C ILE A 193 3.16 5.01 -9.84
N THR A 194 2.60 4.14 -9.01
CA THR A 194 2.58 2.70 -9.27
C THR A 194 1.30 2.05 -8.78
N GLN A 195 0.99 0.90 -9.35
CA GLN A 195 -0.08 0.03 -8.88
C GLN A 195 0.48 -0.98 -7.89
N ILE A 196 -0.22 -1.17 -6.79
CA ILE A 196 0.13 -2.17 -5.76
C ILE A 196 -1.06 -3.08 -5.47
N ASN A 197 -0.80 -4.34 -5.13
CA ASN A 197 -1.82 -5.24 -4.59
C ASN A 197 -2.10 -4.89 -3.12
N LEU A 198 -3.33 -5.12 -2.65
CA LEU A 198 -3.73 -4.87 -1.26
C LEU A 198 -2.90 -5.67 -0.24
N SER A 199 -2.35 -6.82 -0.61
CA SER A 199 -1.49 -7.62 0.25
C SER A 199 -0.19 -6.92 0.66
N ARG A 200 0.22 -5.85 -0.07
CA ARG A 200 1.37 -5.02 0.26
C ARG A 200 1.06 -3.87 1.21
N VAL A 201 -0.21 -3.68 1.57
CA VAL A 201 -0.66 -2.61 2.47
C VAL A 201 -0.51 -3.05 3.92
N HIS A 202 0.09 -2.20 4.73
CA HIS A 202 0.10 -2.35 6.19
C HIS A 202 -1.10 -1.61 6.78
N PHE A 203 -2.04 -2.37 7.32
CA PHE A 203 -3.33 -1.87 7.81
C PHE A 203 -3.31 -1.32 9.24
N GLU A 204 -2.12 -1.03 9.78
CA GLU A 204 -1.96 -0.59 11.17
C GLU A 204 -2.29 0.89 11.37
N LYS A 205 -2.03 1.71 10.34
CA LYS A 205 -2.15 3.16 10.45
C LYS A 205 -2.54 3.80 9.13
N PHE A 206 -3.50 4.70 9.22
CA PHE A 206 -4.02 5.49 8.11
C PHE A 206 -3.85 6.98 8.40
N GLY A 207 -3.65 7.75 7.36
CA GLY A 207 -3.59 9.19 7.41
C GLY A 207 -4.28 9.81 6.20
N ASP A 208 -4.30 11.13 6.17
CA ASP A 208 -4.90 11.90 5.09
C ASP A 208 -3.99 13.05 4.67
N VAL A 209 -4.06 13.44 3.40
CA VAL A 209 -3.52 14.72 2.90
C VAL A 209 -4.67 15.69 2.58
N LYS A 210 -4.34 16.99 2.54
CA LYS A 210 -5.29 18.00 2.06
C LYS A 210 -5.62 17.77 0.58
N PRO A 211 -6.84 18.13 0.13
CA PRO A 211 -7.23 18.01 -1.28
C PRO A 211 -6.29 18.77 -2.24
N ASP A 212 -5.70 19.89 -1.80
CA ASP A 212 -4.77 20.69 -2.60
C ASP A 212 -3.54 19.90 -3.03
N VAL A 213 -3.02 18.99 -2.18
CA VAL A 213 -1.90 18.11 -2.53
C VAL A 213 -2.22 17.27 -3.78
N LEU A 214 -3.47 16.77 -3.89
CA LEU A 214 -3.88 15.99 -5.07
C LEU A 214 -4.02 16.86 -6.32
N LYS A 215 -4.41 18.13 -6.15
CA LYS A 215 -4.46 19.11 -7.25
C LYS A 215 -3.04 19.42 -7.74
N GLU A 216 -2.09 19.65 -6.82
CA GLU A 216 -0.68 19.85 -7.14
C GLU A 216 -0.06 18.65 -7.85
N ILE A 217 -0.38 17.41 -7.40
CA ILE A 217 0.05 16.17 -8.10
C ILE A 217 -0.46 16.18 -9.54
N GLY A 218 -1.73 16.49 -9.76
CA GLY A 218 -2.31 16.59 -11.11
C GLY A 218 -1.62 17.64 -11.98
N GLN A 219 -1.40 18.84 -11.45
CA GLN A 219 -0.70 19.93 -12.14
C GLN A 219 0.75 19.56 -12.47
N LYS A 220 1.44 18.89 -11.55
CA LYS A 220 2.81 18.43 -11.77
C LYS A 220 2.88 17.38 -12.87
N LEU A 221 1.95 16.44 -12.92
CA LEU A 221 1.86 15.42 -13.98
C LEU A 221 1.72 16.06 -15.36
N ILE A 222 0.89 17.10 -15.48
CA ILE A 222 0.72 17.89 -16.73
C ILE A 222 2.01 18.64 -17.06
N SER A 223 2.55 19.41 -16.11
CA SER A 223 3.75 20.24 -16.34
C SER A 223 5.00 19.44 -16.68
N CYS A 224 5.08 18.16 -16.25
CA CYS A 224 6.17 17.25 -16.59
C CYS A 224 5.91 16.47 -17.90
N GLY A 225 4.78 16.67 -18.58
CA GLY A 225 4.42 15.96 -19.80
C GLY A 225 4.09 14.48 -19.62
N ILE A 226 3.81 14.04 -18.38
CA ILE A 226 3.42 12.64 -18.09
C ILE A 226 2.00 12.38 -18.57
N ILE A 227 1.12 13.38 -18.46
CA ILE A 227 -0.22 13.38 -19.04
C ILE A 227 -0.41 14.65 -19.87
N PRO A 228 -1.24 14.60 -20.93
CA PRO A 228 -1.54 15.79 -21.74
C PRO A 228 -2.28 16.85 -20.92
N ALA A 229 -2.15 18.10 -21.33
CA ALA A 229 -2.83 19.26 -20.73
C ALA A 229 -4.32 19.27 -21.06
#